data_d4c85b289eb0289861dc917d99f81aaf
#
_entry.id   d4c85b289eb0289861dc917d99f81aaf
#
_cell.length_a   1.000
_cell.length_b   1.000
_cell.length_c   1.000
_cell.angle_alpha   90.00
_cell.angle_beta   90.00
_cell.angle_gamma   90.00
#
_symmetry.space_group_name_H-M   'P 1'
#
loop_
_entity.id
_entity.type
_entity.pdbx_description
1 polymer ?
#
loop_
_entity_poly.entity_id
_entity_poly.type
_entity_poly.pdbx_seq_one_letter_code
_entity_poly.pdbx_strand_id
1 'polypeptide(L)'
;MSLQLVGTYAPNPTNVRARSTKLGASPQGDRILYAQGRTVVIRHIRDERATTLYAQHAQPVTVARMSPSGFYVASADITGKVRVWDITGSEQMLKLEVQALAGRVHDLVWDGESKRILVVGDGREKYAHAFLFDTGSSVGELNGHSKAVNSVAVRSQRPFRAATGADDCSVMFYTGVPFRYARTLSHHTRFVQDVAYAPNGTTFASAGADGRVFLYDGQTGDMQAELSVASTAHAGT
;
A
#
# COMPACT_ATOMS: atom_id res chain seq x y z
N MET A 1 37.21 -23.00 22.82
CA MET A 1 36.82 -22.10 21.73
C MET A 1 35.56 -21.37 22.16
N SER A 2 35.57 -20.04 22.27
CA SER A 2 34.38 -19.24 22.52
C SER A 2 33.70 -18.89 21.20
N LEU A 3 32.40 -19.20 21.07
CA LEU A 3 31.59 -18.75 19.94
C LEU A 3 31.29 -17.26 20.12
N GLN A 4 31.56 -16.48 19.09
CA GLN A 4 31.24 -15.05 19.07
C GLN A 4 30.12 -14.81 18.06
N LEU A 5 29.04 -14.13 18.48
CA LEU A 5 27.97 -13.71 17.59
C LEU A 5 28.49 -12.67 16.62
N VAL A 6 28.52 -12.96 15.32
CA VAL A 6 29.03 -12.07 14.28
C VAL A 6 27.96 -11.14 13.74
N GLY A 7 26.68 -11.56 13.77
CA GLY A 7 25.57 -10.73 13.31
C GLY A 7 24.24 -11.45 13.40
N THR A 8 23.17 -10.68 13.42
CA THR A 8 21.78 -11.17 13.34
C THR A 8 21.13 -10.55 12.12
N TYR A 9 20.55 -11.39 11.26
CA TYR A 9 19.90 -10.96 10.04
C TYR A 9 18.39 -11.09 10.17
N ALA A 10 17.66 -10.10 9.64
CA ALA A 10 16.21 -10.14 9.64
C ALA A 10 15.69 -11.28 8.73
N PRO A 11 14.58 -11.94 9.12
CA PRO A 11 13.94 -12.94 8.29
C PRO A 11 13.38 -12.33 7.00
N ASN A 12 13.15 -13.16 5.99
CA ASN A 12 12.51 -12.76 4.75
C ASN A 12 11.02 -12.41 4.97
N PRO A 13 10.42 -11.59 4.09
CA PRO A 13 9.00 -11.28 4.18
C PRO A 13 8.13 -12.54 4.08
N THR A 14 6.99 -12.51 4.77
CA THR A 14 6.00 -13.58 4.67
C THR A 14 5.36 -13.60 3.29
N ASN A 15 5.45 -14.74 2.62
CA ASN A 15 4.81 -14.97 1.32
C ASN A 15 3.57 -15.82 1.48
N VAL A 16 2.51 -15.45 0.79
CA VAL A 16 1.26 -16.21 0.70
C VAL A 16 0.96 -16.47 -0.77
N ARG A 17 0.64 -17.75 -1.10
CA ARG A 17 0.32 -18.13 -2.47
C ARG A 17 -0.83 -17.25 -3.03
N ALA A 18 -0.68 -16.82 -4.28
CA ALA A 18 -1.63 -16.00 -5.02
C ALA A 18 -1.89 -14.59 -4.41
N ARG A 19 -0.98 -14.10 -3.56
CA ARG A 19 -1.04 -12.74 -3.02
C ARG A 19 0.28 -12.02 -3.23
N SER A 20 0.22 -10.74 -3.56
CA SER A 20 1.41 -9.90 -3.68
C SER A 20 2.01 -9.63 -2.30
N THR A 21 3.33 -9.73 -2.18
CA THR A 21 4.06 -9.26 -1.00
C THR A 21 4.20 -7.74 -1.09
N LYS A 22 3.57 -7.01 -0.18
CA LYS A 22 3.63 -5.55 -0.16
C LYS A 22 4.91 -5.09 0.53
N LEU A 23 5.80 -4.45 -0.22
CA LEU A 23 7.02 -3.83 0.28
C LEU A 23 6.82 -2.32 0.42
N GLY A 24 7.27 -1.75 1.53
CA GLY A 24 7.38 -0.31 1.74
C GLY A 24 8.82 0.16 1.56
N ALA A 25 9.00 1.44 1.30
CA ALA A 25 10.29 2.09 1.29
C ALA A 25 10.28 3.34 2.19
N SER A 26 11.44 3.71 2.70
CA SER A 26 11.62 5.01 3.35
C SER A 26 11.62 6.15 2.32
N PRO A 27 11.25 7.38 2.72
CA PRO A 27 11.30 8.53 1.80
C PRO A 27 12.70 8.80 1.24
N GLN A 28 13.74 8.45 1.99
CA GLN A 28 15.14 8.60 1.58
C GLN A 28 15.62 7.45 0.67
N GLY A 29 14.84 6.37 0.54
CA GLY A 29 15.21 5.19 -0.26
C GLY A 29 16.31 4.34 0.35
N ASP A 30 16.63 4.53 1.63
CA ASP A 30 17.68 3.82 2.35
C ASP A 30 17.20 2.59 3.12
N ARG A 31 15.88 2.47 3.34
CA ARG A 31 15.25 1.38 4.10
C ARG A 31 14.09 0.76 3.34
N ILE A 32 13.91 -0.54 3.56
CA ILE A 32 12.74 -1.30 3.11
C ILE A 32 11.93 -1.76 4.31
N LEU A 33 10.61 -1.80 4.15
CA LEU A 33 9.66 -2.25 5.17
C LEU A 33 8.88 -3.44 4.63
N TYR A 34 8.69 -4.45 5.46
CA TYR A 34 7.86 -5.60 5.10
C TYR A 34 7.30 -6.31 6.34
N ALA A 35 6.27 -7.10 6.12
CA ALA A 35 5.63 -7.90 7.14
C ALA A 35 6.26 -9.29 7.24
N GLN A 36 6.51 -9.73 8.47
CA GLN A 36 6.95 -11.09 8.79
C GLN A 36 6.18 -11.61 10.00
N GLY A 37 5.20 -12.49 9.78
CA GLY A 37 4.30 -12.93 10.83
C GLY A 37 3.58 -11.74 11.48
N ARG A 38 3.73 -11.57 12.80
CA ARG A 38 3.15 -10.44 13.56
C ARG A 38 4.08 -9.23 13.68
N THR A 39 5.21 -9.25 12.99
CA THR A 39 6.26 -8.24 13.10
C THR A 39 6.38 -7.45 11.82
N VAL A 40 6.59 -6.14 11.93
CA VAL A 40 7.08 -5.29 10.86
C VAL A 40 8.60 -5.23 10.96
N VAL A 41 9.26 -5.52 9.86
CA VAL A 41 10.71 -5.44 9.72
C VAL A 41 11.05 -4.20 8.93
N ILE A 42 11.92 -3.35 9.47
CA ILE A 42 12.52 -2.20 8.78
C ILE A 42 14.01 -2.51 8.65
N ARG A 43 14.45 -2.71 7.41
CA ARG A 43 15.84 -3.08 7.10
C ARG A 43 16.51 -2.00 6.31
N HIS A 44 17.73 -1.63 6.71
CA HIS A 44 18.57 -0.72 5.93
C HIS A 44 19.15 -1.45 4.72
N ILE A 45 19.13 -0.80 3.53
CA ILE A 45 19.52 -1.46 2.28
C ILE A 45 21.04 -1.71 2.21
N ARG A 46 21.84 -0.76 2.72
CA ARG A 46 23.30 -0.83 2.65
C ARG A 46 23.92 -1.52 3.87
N ASP A 47 23.26 -1.49 5.01
CA ASP A 47 23.71 -2.15 6.24
C ASP A 47 22.69 -3.20 6.67
N GLU A 48 22.95 -4.44 6.32
CA GLU A 48 22.07 -5.57 6.61
C GLU A 48 21.90 -5.84 8.11
N ARG A 49 22.80 -5.34 8.96
CA ARG A 49 22.75 -5.47 10.41
C ARG A 49 21.85 -4.40 11.05
N ALA A 50 21.65 -3.28 10.37
CA ALA A 50 20.78 -2.21 10.85
C ALA A 50 19.32 -2.54 10.55
N THR A 51 18.72 -3.32 11.46
CA THR A 51 17.33 -3.77 11.37
C THR A 51 16.56 -3.32 12.60
N THR A 52 15.39 -2.74 12.38
CA THR A 52 14.42 -2.39 13.43
C THR A 52 13.20 -3.29 13.32
N LEU A 53 12.73 -3.82 14.44
CA LEU A 53 11.58 -4.70 14.52
C LEU A 53 10.45 -4.04 15.32
N TYR A 54 9.24 -4.05 14.78
CA TYR A 54 8.03 -3.68 15.51
C TYR A 54 7.13 -4.91 15.68
N ALA A 55 7.04 -5.45 16.91
CA ALA A 55 6.39 -6.73 17.22
C ALA A 55 5.10 -6.58 18.04
N GLN A 56 4.44 -5.44 17.97
CA GLN A 56 3.29 -5.12 18.83
C GLN A 56 1.93 -5.51 18.23
N HIS A 57 1.89 -6.10 17.03
CA HIS A 57 0.65 -6.63 16.48
C HIS A 57 0.25 -7.94 17.14
N ALA A 58 -1.03 -8.06 17.51
CA ALA A 58 -1.58 -9.31 18.06
C ALA A 58 -1.83 -10.36 16.96
N GLN A 59 -2.01 -9.92 15.71
CA GLN A 59 -2.33 -10.74 14.55
C GLN A 59 -1.28 -10.56 13.43
N PRO A 60 -1.20 -11.49 12.47
CA PRO A 60 -0.27 -11.39 11.35
C PRO A 60 -0.43 -10.08 10.56
N VAL A 61 0.68 -9.37 10.39
CA VAL A 61 0.75 -8.13 9.62
C VAL A 61 0.70 -8.46 8.13
N THR A 62 0.04 -7.61 7.35
CA THR A 62 -0.12 -7.77 5.91
C THR A 62 0.66 -6.74 5.12
N VAL A 63 0.71 -5.51 5.61
CA VAL A 63 1.36 -4.38 4.93
C VAL A 63 1.88 -3.38 5.96
N ALA A 64 2.99 -2.73 5.61
CA ALA A 64 3.52 -1.59 6.36
C ALA A 64 4.06 -0.53 5.40
N ARG A 65 3.78 0.73 5.70
CA ARG A 65 4.23 1.89 4.90
C ARG A 65 4.75 2.99 5.81
N MET A 66 5.89 3.55 5.46
CA MET A 66 6.42 4.75 6.11
C MET A 66 5.72 6.00 5.60
N SER A 67 5.47 6.96 6.48
CA SER A 67 4.94 8.26 6.08
C SER A 67 5.95 9.03 5.22
N PRO A 68 5.52 9.88 4.28
CA PRO A 68 6.42 10.74 3.51
C PRO A 68 7.30 11.65 4.37
N SER A 69 6.86 12.00 5.57
CA SER A 69 7.66 12.76 6.55
C SER A 69 8.83 11.95 7.14
N GLY A 70 8.79 10.62 7.05
CA GLY A 70 9.79 9.73 7.65
C GLY A 70 9.67 9.50 9.15
N PHE A 71 8.65 10.08 9.82
CA PHE A 71 8.52 10.00 11.29
C PHE A 71 7.63 8.85 11.75
N TYR A 72 6.67 8.42 10.93
CA TYR A 72 5.68 7.42 11.31
C TYR A 72 5.66 6.25 10.36
N VAL A 73 5.25 5.10 10.88
CA VAL A 73 4.88 3.93 10.09
C VAL A 73 3.43 3.58 10.38
N ALA A 74 2.67 3.34 9.33
CA ALA A 74 1.37 2.70 9.40
C ALA A 74 1.53 1.23 9.03
N SER A 75 1.01 0.34 9.85
CA SER A 75 1.01 -1.11 9.62
C SER A 75 -0.36 -1.69 9.87
N ALA A 76 -0.77 -2.66 9.06
CA ALA A 76 -2.09 -3.26 9.13
C ALA A 76 -2.01 -4.79 9.17
N ASP A 77 -3.05 -5.43 9.71
CA ASP A 77 -3.11 -6.86 9.92
C ASP A 77 -4.28 -7.55 9.21
N ILE A 78 -4.37 -8.87 9.38
CA ILE A 78 -5.39 -9.71 8.78
C ILE A 78 -6.81 -9.47 9.32
N THR A 79 -6.97 -8.76 10.44
CA THR A 79 -8.27 -8.46 11.04
C THR A 79 -8.82 -7.10 10.65
N GLY A 80 -8.06 -6.32 9.88
CA GLY A 80 -8.46 -4.98 9.46
C GLY A 80 -8.02 -3.87 10.40
N LYS A 81 -7.24 -4.19 11.42
CA LYS A 81 -6.70 -3.24 12.36
C LYS A 81 -5.47 -2.56 11.78
N VAL A 82 -5.41 -1.24 11.90
CA VAL A 82 -4.26 -0.41 11.52
C VAL A 82 -3.65 0.20 12.75
N ARG A 83 -2.32 0.15 12.84
CA ARG A 83 -1.52 0.80 13.88
C ARG A 83 -0.60 1.83 13.26
N VAL A 84 -0.59 3.02 13.83
CA VAL A 84 0.36 4.10 13.47
C VAL A 84 1.28 4.33 14.64
N TRP A 85 2.58 4.28 14.38
CA TRP A 85 3.59 4.35 15.43
C TRP A 85 4.81 5.16 14.98
N ASP A 86 5.50 5.75 15.95
CA ASP A 86 6.67 6.61 15.77
C ASP A 86 7.93 5.76 15.62
N ILE A 87 8.80 6.13 14.67
CA ILE A 87 10.08 5.45 14.44
C ILE A 87 11.29 6.30 14.80
N THR A 88 11.09 7.51 15.28
CA THR A 88 12.19 8.41 15.64
C THR A 88 12.82 8.06 16.97
N GLY A 89 12.05 7.48 17.88
CA GLY A 89 12.50 7.02 19.19
C GLY A 89 12.76 5.52 19.27
N SER A 90 13.50 5.10 20.28
CA SER A 90 13.76 3.68 20.58
C SER A 90 12.51 2.91 21.04
N GLU A 91 11.53 3.61 21.60
CA GLU A 91 10.33 3.00 22.22
C GLU A 91 9.21 2.68 21.22
N GLN A 92 9.29 3.20 19.99
CA GLN A 92 8.30 2.94 18.95
C GLN A 92 6.86 3.21 19.42
N MET A 93 6.62 4.40 19.98
CA MET A 93 5.34 4.74 20.61
C MET A 93 4.16 4.64 19.65
N LEU A 94 3.12 3.93 20.07
CA LEU A 94 1.84 3.88 19.37
C LEU A 94 1.16 5.25 19.43
N LYS A 95 0.80 5.78 18.26
CA LYS A 95 0.06 7.06 18.13
C LYS A 95 -1.43 6.83 17.93
N LEU A 96 -1.78 5.83 17.14
CA LEU A 96 -3.17 5.53 16.80
C LEU A 96 -3.36 4.04 16.54
N GLU A 97 -4.47 3.50 16.98
CA GLU A 97 -4.98 2.19 16.58
C GLU A 97 -6.42 2.33 16.12
N VAL A 98 -6.73 1.88 14.90
CA VAL A 98 -8.06 1.99 14.29
C VAL A 98 -8.46 0.64 13.69
N GLN A 99 -9.72 0.22 13.91
CA GLN A 99 -10.33 -0.85 13.15
C GLN A 99 -10.81 -0.27 11.81
N ALA A 100 -9.98 -0.34 10.78
CA ALA A 100 -10.24 0.30 9.49
C ALA A 100 -11.21 -0.52 8.61
N LEU A 101 -11.09 -1.84 8.60
CA LEU A 101 -11.92 -2.77 7.83
C LEU A 101 -12.40 -3.92 8.71
N ALA A 102 -13.45 -4.63 8.27
CA ALA A 102 -13.95 -5.83 8.97
C ALA A 102 -13.21 -7.13 8.57
N GLY A 103 -12.16 -7.03 7.76
CA GLY A 103 -11.39 -8.16 7.24
C GLY A 103 -9.95 -7.76 6.93
N ARG A 104 -9.26 -8.65 6.20
CA ARG A 104 -7.84 -8.50 5.88
C ARG A 104 -7.56 -7.20 5.12
N VAL A 105 -6.57 -6.44 5.57
CA VAL A 105 -6.02 -5.34 4.79
C VAL A 105 -5.10 -5.89 3.71
N HIS A 106 -5.29 -5.47 2.46
CA HIS A 106 -4.45 -5.84 1.33
C HIS A 106 -3.38 -4.80 1.04
N ASP A 107 -3.74 -3.51 1.14
CA ASP A 107 -2.79 -2.42 0.93
C ASP A 107 -3.18 -1.19 1.76
N LEU A 108 -2.21 -0.33 2.00
CA LEU A 108 -2.40 0.99 2.59
C LEU A 108 -1.41 1.99 2.01
N VAL A 109 -1.81 3.26 1.99
CA VAL A 109 -0.97 4.34 1.50
C VAL A 109 -1.17 5.60 2.33
N TRP A 110 -0.09 6.36 2.49
CA TRP A 110 -0.12 7.71 3.04
C TRP A 110 -0.39 8.74 1.94
N ASP A 111 -1.03 9.85 2.28
CA ASP A 111 -1.04 11.03 1.41
C ASP A 111 0.32 11.74 1.43
N GLY A 112 0.57 12.60 0.44
CA GLY A 112 1.83 13.34 0.35
C GLY A 112 2.11 14.31 1.49
N GLU A 113 1.09 14.69 2.28
CA GLU A 113 1.22 15.57 3.45
C GLU A 113 1.45 14.80 4.76
N SER A 114 1.51 13.47 4.74
CA SER A 114 1.62 12.61 5.93
C SER A 114 0.48 12.80 6.94
N LYS A 115 -0.70 13.20 6.47
CA LYS A 115 -1.86 13.50 7.33
C LYS A 115 -2.96 12.46 7.24
N ARG A 116 -3.05 11.73 6.12
CA ARG A 116 -4.15 10.82 5.85
C ARG A 116 -3.62 9.47 5.42
N ILE A 117 -4.37 8.45 5.80
CA ILE A 117 -4.09 7.06 5.44
C ILE A 117 -5.32 6.52 4.74
N LEU A 118 -5.10 5.91 3.57
CA LEU A 118 -6.10 5.15 2.86
C LEU A 118 -5.77 3.67 2.98
N VAL A 119 -6.77 2.87 3.30
CA VAL A 119 -6.64 1.43 3.55
C VAL A 119 -7.64 0.68 2.70
N VAL A 120 -7.22 -0.41 2.09
CA VAL A 120 -8.07 -1.26 1.25
C VAL A 120 -7.86 -2.74 1.56
N GLY A 121 -8.89 -3.54 1.30
CA GLY A 121 -8.79 -4.98 1.53
C GLY A 121 -10.12 -5.71 1.46
N ASP A 122 -10.21 -6.78 2.25
CA ASP A 122 -11.43 -7.54 2.45
C ASP A 122 -12.36 -6.80 3.42
N GLY A 123 -13.62 -6.68 3.08
CA GLY A 123 -14.64 -6.10 3.93
C GLY A 123 -15.95 -6.83 3.77
N ARG A 124 -16.91 -6.58 4.66
CA ARG A 124 -18.28 -7.09 4.49
C ARG A 124 -19.16 -6.11 3.73
N GLU A 125 -19.06 -4.82 4.09
CA GLU A 125 -19.81 -3.73 3.49
C GLU A 125 -18.90 -2.65 2.91
N LYS A 126 -17.71 -2.47 3.50
CA LYS A 126 -16.72 -1.47 3.08
C LYS A 126 -15.39 -2.18 2.78
N TYR A 127 -14.89 -1.99 1.58
CA TYR A 127 -13.61 -2.55 1.12
C TYR A 127 -12.47 -1.54 1.19
N ALA A 128 -12.77 -0.29 1.52
CA ALA A 128 -11.81 0.78 1.64
C ALA A 128 -12.21 1.79 2.72
N HIS A 129 -11.22 2.40 3.39
CA HIS A 129 -11.43 3.43 4.40
C HIS A 129 -10.32 4.48 4.30
N ALA A 130 -10.69 5.76 4.46
CA ALA A 130 -9.74 6.86 4.53
C ALA A 130 -9.93 7.63 5.84
N PHE A 131 -8.83 7.88 6.57
CA PHE A 131 -8.89 8.53 7.88
C PHE A 131 -7.65 9.40 8.16
N LEU A 132 -7.77 10.31 9.11
CA LEU A 132 -6.64 11.10 9.64
C LEU A 132 -5.77 10.24 10.55
N PHE A 133 -4.46 10.36 10.42
CA PHE A 133 -3.50 9.53 11.18
C PHE A 133 -3.43 9.88 12.67
N ASP A 134 -3.84 11.07 13.05
CA ASP A 134 -3.78 11.60 14.43
C ASP A 134 -5.05 11.31 15.24
N THR A 135 -6.22 11.39 14.61
CA THR A 135 -7.52 11.25 15.28
C THR A 135 -8.28 9.99 14.90
N GLY A 136 -7.92 9.36 13.77
CA GLY A 136 -8.70 8.25 13.19
C GLY A 136 -10.01 8.70 12.53
N SER A 137 -10.29 10.00 12.48
CA SER A 137 -11.51 10.55 11.89
C SER A 137 -11.57 10.30 10.39
N SER A 138 -12.72 9.84 9.88
CA SER A 138 -12.93 9.60 8.45
C SER A 138 -12.76 10.87 7.62
N VAL A 139 -12.11 10.75 6.48
CA VAL A 139 -11.86 11.86 5.53
C VAL A 139 -12.47 11.60 4.16
N GLY A 140 -13.56 10.88 4.12
CA GLY A 140 -14.31 10.58 2.91
C GLY A 140 -14.67 9.12 2.78
N GLU A 141 -15.44 8.82 1.75
CA GLU A 141 -15.91 7.48 1.45
C GLU A 141 -15.30 6.97 0.15
N LEU A 142 -14.62 5.83 0.25
CA LEU A 142 -14.04 5.13 -0.88
C LEU A 142 -14.96 3.98 -1.29
N ASN A 143 -16.19 4.33 -1.64
CA ASN A 143 -17.23 3.38 -2.03
C ASN A 143 -17.18 3.08 -3.52
N GLY A 144 -17.90 2.01 -3.93
CA GLY A 144 -18.16 1.68 -5.32
C GLY A 144 -17.76 0.27 -5.72
N HIS A 145 -16.68 -0.29 -5.17
CA HIS A 145 -16.28 -1.67 -5.43
C HIS A 145 -17.27 -2.69 -4.85
N SER A 146 -17.52 -3.74 -5.63
CA SER A 146 -18.42 -4.84 -5.24
C SER A 146 -17.66 -6.07 -4.70
N LYS A 147 -16.34 -6.06 -4.77
CA LYS A 147 -15.45 -7.13 -4.29
C LYS A 147 -14.24 -6.55 -3.56
N ALA A 148 -13.39 -7.44 -3.04
CA ALA A 148 -12.17 -7.09 -2.36
C ALA A 148 -11.28 -6.16 -3.19
N VAL A 149 -10.73 -5.15 -2.54
CA VAL A 149 -9.81 -4.18 -3.16
C VAL A 149 -8.37 -4.59 -2.88
N ASN A 150 -7.58 -4.74 -3.93
CA ASN A 150 -6.21 -5.30 -3.85
C ASN A 150 -5.14 -4.24 -3.63
N SER A 151 -5.34 -3.05 -4.19
CA SER A 151 -4.32 -1.99 -4.14
C SER A 151 -4.96 -0.61 -4.13
N VAL A 152 -4.26 0.34 -3.52
CA VAL A 152 -4.64 1.74 -3.45
C VAL A 152 -3.42 2.63 -3.69
N ALA A 153 -3.61 3.69 -4.48
CA ALA A 153 -2.61 4.70 -4.73
C ALA A 153 -3.21 6.09 -4.58
N VAL A 154 -2.41 7.02 -4.05
CA VAL A 154 -2.80 8.41 -3.85
C VAL A 154 -1.81 9.31 -4.59
N ARG A 155 -2.36 10.31 -5.28
CA ARG A 155 -1.56 11.38 -5.86
C ARG A 155 -0.90 12.18 -4.75
N SER A 156 0.43 12.23 -4.77
CA SER A 156 1.22 12.86 -3.70
C SER A 156 1.04 14.38 -3.62
N GLN A 157 0.61 15.02 -4.72
CA GLN A 157 0.47 16.47 -4.86
C GLN A 157 -1.00 16.88 -4.92
N ARG A 158 -1.28 18.14 -4.58
CA ARG A 158 -2.61 18.75 -4.75
C ARG A 158 -2.90 19.02 -6.24
N PRO A 159 -4.15 18.91 -6.70
CA PRO A 159 -5.30 18.39 -5.96
C PRO A 159 -5.17 16.90 -5.71
N PHE A 160 -5.51 16.45 -4.48
CA PHE A 160 -5.43 15.03 -4.14
C PHE A 160 -6.42 14.22 -4.96
N ARG A 161 -5.97 13.05 -5.38
CA ARG A 161 -6.73 12.02 -6.08
C ARG A 161 -6.34 10.67 -5.54
N ALA A 162 -7.23 9.72 -5.58
CA ALA A 162 -6.93 8.33 -5.25
C ALA A 162 -7.45 7.40 -6.34
N ALA A 163 -6.75 6.30 -6.53
CA ALA A 163 -7.16 5.21 -7.40
C ALA A 163 -7.10 3.89 -6.63
N THR A 164 -8.08 3.02 -6.81
CA THR A 164 -8.14 1.69 -6.20
C THR A 164 -8.39 0.64 -7.27
N GLY A 165 -7.77 -0.53 -7.15
CA GLY A 165 -7.96 -1.66 -8.04
C GLY A 165 -8.47 -2.88 -7.28
N ALA A 166 -9.45 -3.60 -7.86
CA ALA A 166 -10.17 -4.65 -7.17
C ALA A 166 -10.43 -5.93 -7.99
N ASP A 167 -10.94 -6.95 -7.29
CA ASP A 167 -11.35 -8.24 -7.87
C ASP A 167 -12.63 -8.14 -8.73
N ASP A 168 -13.31 -7.00 -8.74
CA ASP A 168 -14.42 -6.72 -9.65
C ASP A 168 -13.97 -6.28 -11.05
N CYS A 169 -12.66 -6.37 -11.33
CA CYS A 169 -12.04 -6.02 -12.61
C CYS A 169 -12.09 -4.52 -12.93
N SER A 170 -12.39 -3.68 -11.96
CA SER A 170 -12.47 -2.23 -12.14
C SER A 170 -11.38 -1.48 -11.38
N VAL A 171 -11.05 -0.31 -11.89
CA VAL A 171 -10.30 0.71 -11.15
C VAL A 171 -11.29 1.82 -10.82
N MET A 172 -11.35 2.22 -9.56
CA MET A 172 -12.13 3.37 -9.14
C MET A 172 -11.26 4.57 -8.91
N PHE A 173 -11.72 5.70 -9.42
CA PHE A 173 -11.03 6.98 -9.31
C PHE A 173 -11.84 7.91 -8.40
N TYR A 174 -11.12 8.55 -7.45
CA TYR A 174 -11.70 9.41 -6.43
C TYR A 174 -11.08 10.80 -6.49
N THR A 175 -11.92 11.81 -6.31
CA THR A 175 -11.48 13.18 -6.04
C THR A 175 -11.44 13.42 -4.53
N GLY A 176 -10.57 14.23 -4.05
CA GLY A 176 -10.47 14.48 -2.60
C GLY A 176 -9.76 15.78 -2.28
N VAL A 177 -9.73 16.28 -1.08
CA VAL A 177 -10.27 15.81 0.22
C VAL A 177 -11.50 16.63 0.57
N PRO A 178 -12.57 16.08 1.11
CA PRO A 178 -12.78 14.66 1.44
C PRO A 178 -12.87 13.78 0.18
N PHE A 179 -12.40 12.52 0.28
CA PHE A 179 -12.42 11.62 -0.87
C PHE A 179 -13.86 11.26 -1.25
N ARG A 180 -14.16 11.38 -2.54
CA ARG A 180 -15.47 11.08 -3.13
C ARG A 180 -15.29 10.33 -4.44
N TYR A 181 -16.15 9.36 -4.68
CA TYR A 181 -16.21 8.67 -5.96
C TYR A 181 -16.38 9.66 -7.11
N ALA A 182 -15.58 9.49 -8.15
CA ALA A 182 -15.66 10.30 -9.38
C ALA A 182 -16.06 9.46 -10.59
N ARG A 183 -15.38 8.32 -10.82
CA ARG A 183 -15.69 7.44 -11.94
C ARG A 183 -15.13 6.03 -11.76
N THR A 184 -15.69 5.09 -12.51
CA THR A 184 -15.20 3.72 -12.68
C THR A 184 -14.47 3.60 -14.03
N LEU A 185 -13.32 2.94 -14.02
CA LEU A 185 -12.49 2.67 -15.19
C LEU A 185 -12.50 1.15 -15.43
N SER A 186 -13.26 0.72 -16.46
CA SER A 186 -13.54 -0.70 -16.75
C SER A 186 -12.74 -1.19 -17.96
N HIS A 187 -11.43 -1.00 -17.95
CA HIS A 187 -10.55 -1.41 -19.06
C HIS A 187 -9.99 -2.84 -18.86
N HIS A 188 -9.88 -3.32 -17.61
CA HIS A 188 -9.45 -4.67 -17.30
C HIS A 188 -10.57 -5.70 -17.47
N THR A 189 -10.19 -6.89 -17.95
CA THR A 189 -11.10 -8.05 -18.10
C THR A 189 -10.97 -9.07 -16.99
N ARG A 190 -9.96 -8.90 -16.12
CA ARG A 190 -9.71 -9.71 -14.91
C ARG A 190 -9.34 -8.80 -13.75
N PHE A 191 -9.12 -9.41 -12.57
CA PHE A 191 -8.78 -8.69 -11.33
C PHE A 191 -7.68 -7.67 -11.55
N VAL A 192 -7.86 -6.47 -11.01
CA VAL A 192 -6.80 -5.48 -10.92
C VAL A 192 -5.91 -5.84 -9.74
N GLN A 193 -4.64 -6.10 -10.01
CA GLN A 193 -3.68 -6.56 -9.00
C GLN A 193 -3.01 -5.38 -8.28
N ASP A 194 -2.69 -4.33 -9.04
CA ASP A 194 -2.00 -3.18 -8.48
C ASP A 194 -2.33 -1.89 -9.21
N VAL A 195 -2.25 -0.78 -8.47
CA VAL A 195 -2.35 0.58 -9.00
C VAL A 195 -1.23 1.43 -8.39
N ALA A 196 -0.61 2.29 -9.19
CA ALA A 196 0.48 3.14 -8.74
C ALA A 196 0.46 4.50 -9.42
N TYR A 197 0.66 5.56 -8.64
CA TYR A 197 0.89 6.90 -9.17
C TYR A 197 2.36 7.11 -9.51
N ALA A 198 2.63 7.82 -10.59
CA ALA A 198 3.95 8.35 -10.87
C ALA A 198 4.35 9.36 -9.76
N PRO A 199 5.63 9.46 -9.37
CA PRO A 199 6.08 10.37 -8.31
C PRO A 199 5.71 11.85 -8.54
N ASN A 200 5.67 12.27 -9.81
CA ASN A 200 5.26 13.62 -10.21
C ASN A 200 3.72 13.82 -10.19
N GLY A 201 2.94 12.76 -9.96
CA GLY A 201 1.49 12.81 -9.89
C GLY A 201 0.77 13.13 -11.20
N THR A 202 1.47 13.14 -12.35
CA THR A 202 0.87 13.44 -13.67
C THR A 202 0.06 12.28 -14.22
N THR A 203 0.50 11.06 -13.93
CA THR A 203 -0.12 9.82 -14.41
C THR A 203 -0.24 8.80 -13.29
N PHE A 204 -1.11 7.82 -13.48
CA PHE A 204 -1.10 6.58 -12.72
C PHE A 204 -1.29 5.38 -13.64
N ALA A 205 -0.84 4.22 -13.19
CA ALA A 205 -0.96 2.97 -13.90
C ALA A 205 -1.83 1.98 -13.14
N SER A 206 -2.52 1.09 -13.85
CA SER A 206 -3.12 -0.11 -13.28
C SER A 206 -2.61 -1.35 -14.00
N ALA A 207 -2.40 -2.43 -13.25
CA ALA A 207 -1.97 -3.72 -13.77
C ALA A 207 -2.96 -4.81 -13.36
N GLY A 208 -3.40 -5.63 -14.31
CA GLY A 208 -4.40 -6.66 -14.08
C GLY A 208 -3.88 -8.08 -14.29
N ALA A 209 -4.65 -9.05 -13.78
CA ALA A 209 -4.46 -10.47 -14.02
C ALA A 209 -4.75 -10.90 -15.48
N ASP A 210 -5.23 -9.97 -16.30
CA ASP A 210 -5.38 -10.10 -17.76
C ASP A 210 -4.06 -9.90 -18.52
N GLY A 211 -2.96 -9.57 -17.79
CA GLY A 211 -1.65 -9.30 -18.36
C GLY A 211 -1.51 -7.91 -19.00
N ARG A 212 -2.50 -7.05 -18.79
CA ARG A 212 -2.54 -5.70 -19.34
C ARG A 212 -2.14 -4.67 -18.31
N VAL A 213 -1.54 -3.58 -18.80
CA VAL A 213 -1.22 -2.39 -18.00
C VAL A 213 -1.79 -1.16 -18.72
N PHE A 214 -2.58 -0.38 -18.01
CA PHE A 214 -3.16 0.85 -18.54
C PHE A 214 -2.57 2.06 -17.83
N LEU A 215 -2.34 3.13 -18.60
CA LEU A 215 -1.92 4.44 -18.11
C LEU A 215 -3.09 5.41 -18.17
N TYR A 216 -3.21 6.23 -17.13
CA TYR A 216 -4.26 7.22 -16.97
C TYR A 216 -3.68 8.57 -16.59
N ASP A 217 -4.41 9.62 -16.93
CA ASP A 217 -4.13 10.96 -16.42
C ASP A 217 -4.34 11.00 -14.88
N GLY A 218 -3.38 11.53 -14.17
CA GLY A 218 -3.38 11.55 -12.70
C GLY A 218 -4.36 12.52 -12.07
N GLN A 219 -4.94 13.44 -12.83
CA GLN A 219 -5.90 14.45 -12.35
C GLN A 219 -7.32 14.15 -12.76
N THR A 220 -7.52 13.69 -13.99
CA THR A 220 -8.84 13.45 -14.58
C THR A 220 -9.25 11.99 -14.54
N GLY A 221 -8.29 11.07 -14.51
CA GLY A 221 -8.52 9.62 -14.61
C GLY A 221 -8.83 9.18 -16.04
N ASP A 222 -8.58 9.99 -17.05
CA ASP A 222 -8.78 9.60 -18.45
C ASP A 222 -7.69 8.62 -18.89
N MET A 223 -8.08 7.58 -19.62
CA MET A 223 -7.14 6.62 -20.18
C MET A 223 -6.28 7.29 -21.24
N GLN A 224 -4.96 7.18 -21.10
CA GLN A 224 -3.99 7.73 -22.03
C GLN A 224 -3.41 6.68 -22.97
N ALA A 225 -3.09 5.49 -22.44
CA ALA A 225 -2.48 4.42 -23.21
C ALA A 225 -2.68 3.04 -22.56
N GLU A 226 -2.62 2.01 -23.39
CA GLU A 226 -2.37 0.64 -22.97
C GLU A 226 -0.91 0.31 -23.26
N LEU A 227 -0.18 -0.18 -22.25
CA LEU A 227 1.20 -0.64 -22.44
C LEU A 227 1.17 -2.10 -22.90
N SER A 228 1.47 -2.33 -24.17
CA SER A 228 1.72 -3.68 -24.67
C SER A 228 3.16 -4.09 -24.31
N VAL A 229 3.32 -5.24 -23.67
CA VAL A 229 4.63 -5.89 -23.63
C VAL A 229 4.92 -6.36 -25.06
N ALA A 230 5.86 -5.72 -25.73
CA ALA A 230 6.38 -6.24 -26.99
C ALA A 230 6.91 -7.64 -26.69
N SER A 231 6.24 -8.68 -27.23
CA SER A 231 6.77 -10.04 -27.19
C SER A 231 8.07 -10.01 -27.99
N THR A 232 9.21 -10.03 -27.32
CA THR A 232 10.47 -10.40 -27.97
C THR A 232 10.30 -11.86 -28.40
N ALA A 233 9.83 -12.04 -29.62
CA ALA A 233 9.94 -13.33 -30.28
C ALA A 233 11.44 -13.63 -30.31
N HIS A 234 11.87 -14.60 -29.51
CA HIS A 234 13.15 -15.25 -29.72
C HIS A 234 13.04 -15.93 -31.09
N ALA A 235 13.56 -15.23 -32.11
CA ALA A 235 13.93 -15.88 -33.35
C ALA A 235 15.08 -16.80 -33.01
N GLY A 236 14.77 -18.07 -32.72
CA GLY A 236 15.75 -19.12 -32.68
C GLY A 236 16.24 -19.37 -34.12
N THR A 237 17.48 -19.13 -34.34
CA THR A 237 18.26 -19.75 -35.39
C THR A 237 19.13 -20.84 -34.80
#